data_e616f38d5248ef0c05e53b993748ad32
#
_entry.id   e616f38d5248ef0c05e53b993748ad32
#
_cell.length_a   1.000
_cell.length_b   1.000
_cell.length_c   1.000
_cell.angle_alpha   90.00
_cell.angle_beta   90.00
_cell.angle_gamma   90.00
#
_symmetry.space_group_name_H-M   'P 1'
#
loop_
_entity.id
_entity.type
_entity.pdbx_description
1 polymer ?
#
loop_
_entity_poly.entity_id
_entity_poly.type
_entity_poly.pdbx_seq_one_letter_code
_entity_poly.pdbx_strand_id
1 'polypeptide(L)'
;MRRNPLVSLGILAVLMAVVSSGLLPAGAALAQNDVISGAVAYLQGNQQDDGGITGFSGTSDADTTARAVLGLAASGQPLTSLVTATGQTMLNYLESQAVVYTHDENGLLFPGRAGLLLAAVAVAGGTPQQFGGMNLLNELEATFHWSTGEYSTEASGGYSSGAASDLSQAWAVLGLSLAGQPVPAPAVGYLLGSQALDGSWGAMDPDTTALAVIALLASGQVQPSNPAVTDALIVFHRTQQANGGWRPAWDTDPLNADTTAWVLQALYAAGEDLATWAATESDPLSALAGLQKEDGSIGGTYANTYSTAEALLGLASRPLSALGLPWQSNRAGLVVQSGEGQVQTACIRFGEGEMSGFDLLAISGLGVDSVTDPSLGTAVCRIAGTGCPVDDCFCAMPAYWSYWEPGPTGWAYAVTGAGQTQVVNGSLNGWSWGDGVVPAFYSFQDVCRYGDAAVSLDGATATPTPDLPPATATTEATVEPEVIATQAPEVVEATPAQPASDEAAKPASGAGLLFFGVLLLGLGVGLFFVRKRRRPR
;
A
#
# COMPACT_ATOMS: atom_id res chain seq x y z
N MET A 1 -7.56 65.65 21.71
CA MET A 1 -7.43 64.18 21.66
C MET A 1 -6.37 63.83 20.64
N ARG A 2 -5.15 63.51 21.11
CA ARG A 2 -4.00 63.16 20.24
C ARG A 2 -4.09 61.66 19.96
N ARG A 3 -4.28 61.25 18.68
CA ARG A 3 -4.25 59.88 18.21
C ARG A 3 -2.76 59.41 18.18
N ASN A 4 -2.48 58.33 18.82
CA ASN A 4 -1.15 57.73 18.95
C ASN A 4 -0.77 57.01 17.63
N PRO A 5 0.31 57.37 16.93
CA PRO A 5 0.64 56.78 15.61
C PRO A 5 1.27 55.38 15.71
N LEU A 6 1.47 54.85 16.92
CA LEU A 6 2.16 53.55 17.11
C LEU A 6 1.26 52.31 16.94
N VAL A 7 -0.08 52.51 16.89
CA VAL A 7 -1.01 51.38 16.71
C VAL A 7 -1.22 51.03 15.23
N SER A 8 -0.95 51.97 14.30
CA SER A 8 -1.11 51.73 12.85
C SER A 8 0.07 50.99 12.21
N LEU A 9 1.27 50.97 12.85
CA LEU A 9 2.42 50.26 12.32
C LEU A 9 2.41 48.76 12.66
N GLY A 10 1.76 48.38 13.78
CA GLY A 10 1.66 46.97 14.20
C GLY A 10 0.73 46.10 13.32
N ILE A 11 -0.33 46.72 12.76
CA ILE A 11 -1.28 45.99 11.92
C ILE A 11 -0.77 45.80 10.47
N LEU A 12 0.09 46.66 9.99
CA LEU A 12 0.71 46.51 8.66
C LEU A 12 1.82 45.47 8.66
N ALA A 13 2.52 45.28 9.80
CA ALA A 13 3.56 44.25 9.93
C ALA A 13 2.99 42.83 10.06
N VAL A 14 1.81 42.67 10.67
CA VAL A 14 1.14 41.36 10.78
C VAL A 14 0.47 40.94 9.47
N LEU A 15 0.04 41.90 8.63
CA LEU A 15 -0.54 41.60 7.30
C LEU A 15 0.54 41.27 6.24
N MET A 16 1.81 41.64 6.42
CA MET A 16 2.91 41.23 5.53
C MET A 16 3.51 39.87 5.90
N ALA A 17 3.29 39.34 7.09
CA ALA A 17 3.82 38.05 7.52
C ALA A 17 2.96 36.83 7.10
N VAL A 18 1.76 37.06 6.54
CA VAL A 18 0.83 35.97 6.14
C VAL A 18 0.85 35.69 4.63
N VAL A 19 1.63 36.41 3.84
CA VAL A 19 1.70 36.24 2.35
C VAL A 19 3.05 35.67 1.88
N SER A 20 3.93 35.23 2.78
CA SER A 20 5.17 34.55 2.41
C SER A 20 5.07 33.01 2.42
N SER A 21 3.90 32.45 2.15
CA SER A 21 3.75 31.03 1.87
C SER A 21 4.16 30.72 0.42
N GLY A 22 5.40 30.31 0.22
CA GLY A 22 5.75 29.26 -0.74
C GLY A 22 5.61 29.58 -2.23
N LEU A 23 5.84 30.80 -2.70
CA LEU A 23 6.13 31.01 -4.11
C LEU A 23 7.63 30.88 -4.33
N LEU A 24 8.05 29.73 -4.88
CA LEU A 24 9.40 29.62 -5.48
C LEU A 24 9.63 30.85 -6.38
N PRO A 25 10.81 31.45 -6.41
CA PRO A 25 11.09 32.53 -7.33
C PRO A 25 10.80 32.05 -8.74
N ALA A 26 10.09 32.84 -9.54
CA ALA A 26 9.62 32.46 -10.87
C ALA A 26 10.74 31.91 -11.80
N GLY A 27 11.98 32.29 -11.58
CA GLY A 27 13.15 31.75 -12.29
C GLY A 27 13.48 30.29 -11.92
N ALA A 28 13.28 29.87 -10.68
CA ALA A 28 13.54 28.48 -10.27
C ALA A 28 12.46 27.54 -10.83
N ALA A 29 11.20 27.97 -10.84
CA ALA A 29 10.09 27.20 -11.41
C ALA A 29 10.23 27.02 -12.95
N LEU A 30 10.74 28.03 -13.67
CA LEU A 30 11.00 27.91 -15.10
C LEU A 30 12.14 26.93 -15.38
N ALA A 31 13.23 26.96 -14.61
CA ALA A 31 14.35 26.04 -14.75
C ALA A 31 13.94 24.58 -14.46
N GLN A 32 13.08 24.36 -13.47
CA GLN A 32 12.55 23.02 -13.14
C GLN A 32 11.67 22.47 -14.27
N ASN A 33 10.81 23.30 -14.88
CA ASN A 33 9.99 22.88 -16.01
C ASN A 33 10.83 22.50 -17.23
N ASP A 34 11.96 23.18 -17.47
CA ASP A 34 12.88 22.84 -18.55
C ASP A 34 13.55 21.48 -18.32
N VAL A 35 13.93 21.18 -17.05
CA VAL A 35 14.50 19.87 -16.66
C VAL A 35 13.48 18.76 -16.86
N ILE A 36 12.23 18.96 -16.40
CA ILE A 36 11.14 17.99 -16.60
C ILE A 36 10.90 17.77 -18.09
N SER A 37 10.85 18.82 -18.90
CA SER A 37 10.63 18.71 -20.35
C SER A 37 11.74 17.92 -21.03
N GLY A 38 13.00 18.13 -20.64
CA GLY A 38 14.15 17.37 -21.13
C GLY A 38 14.05 15.88 -20.79
N ALA A 39 13.69 15.57 -19.53
CA ALA A 39 13.51 14.19 -19.09
C ALA A 39 12.37 13.46 -19.82
N VAL A 40 11.26 14.16 -20.05
CA VAL A 40 10.13 13.63 -20.83
C VAL A 40 10.56 13.35 -22.27
N ALA A 41 11.27 14.28 -22.92
CA ALA A 41 11.78 14.08 -24.27
C ALA A 41 12.75 12.90 -24.38
N TYR A 42 13.59 12.70 -23.36
CA TYR A 42 14.48 11.55 -23.28
C TYR A 42 13.69 10.24 -23.17
N LEU A 43 12.68 10.15 -22.30
CA LEU A 43 11.81 8.96 -22.20
C LEU A 43 11.06 8.70 -23.52
N GLN A 44 10.55 9.74 -24.19
CA GLN A 44 9.91 9.63 -25.50
C GLN A 44 10.86 9.04 -26.56
N GLY A 45 12.11 9.51 -26.60
CA GLY A 45 13.14 9.01 -27.50
C GLY A 45 13.55 7.56 -27.23
N ASN A 46 13.23 7.02 -26.05
CA ASN A 46 13.54 5.65 -25.61
C ASN A 46 12.29 4.75 -25.49
N GLN A 47 11.13 5.23 -25.95
CA GLN A 47 9.95 4.39 -26.08
C GLN A 47 10.06 3.49 -27.31
N GLN A 48 9.84 2.18 -27.13
CA GLN A 48 9.91 1.20 -28.20
C GLN A 48 8.56 1.06 -28.93
N ASP A 49 8.56 0.43 -30.11
CA ASP A 49 7.39 0.26 -30.96
C ASP A 49 6.22 -0.49 -30.28
N ASP A 50 6.51 -1.29 -29.24
CA ASP A 50 5.51 -1.99 -28.42
C ASP A 50 4.87 -1.11 -27.33
N GLY A 51 5.32 0.14 -27.19
CA GLY A 51 4.85 1.10 -26.21
C GLY A 51 5.65 1.13 -24.91
N GLY A 52 6.51 0.14 -24.66
CA GLY A 52 7.35 0.05 -23.47
C GLY A 52 8.54 1.03 -23.50
N ILE A 53 9.04 1.37 -22.32
CA ILE A 53 10.27 2.15 -22.17
C ILE A 53 11.47 1.19 -22.09
N THR A 54 12.54 1.53 -22.80
CA THR A 54 13.79 0.75 -22.80
C THR A 54 14.34 0.62 -21.40
N GLY A 55 14.61 -0.62 -20.96
CA GLY A 55 15.29 -0.91 -19.70
C GLY A 55 16.80 -1.12 -19.86
N PHE A 56 17.44 -1.66 -18.82
CA PHE A 56 18.90 -1.92 -18.79
C PHE A 56 19.37 -2.91 -19.87
N SER A 57 18.51 -3.78 -20.37
CA SER A 57 18.84 -4.73 -21.44
C SER A 57 18.85 -4.10 -22.85
N GLY A 58 18.41 -2.87 -22.99
CA GLY A 58 18.22 -2.21 -24.29
C GLY A 58 16.92 -2.58 -25.01
N THR A 59 16.04 -3.33 -24.36
CA THR A 59 14.67 -3.67 -24.80
C THR A 59 13.64 -3.07 -23.85
N SER A 60 12.37 -3.07 -24.24
CA SER A 60 11.27 -2.68 -23.36
C SER A 60 11.31 -3.46 -22.04
N ASP A 61 11.07 -2.76 -20.94
CA ASP A 61 11.13 -3.30 -19.59
C ASP A 61 9.90 -2.84 -18.77
N ALA A 62 9.23 -3.79 -18.11
CA ALA A 62 7.97 -3.50 -17.44
C ALA A 62 8.17 -2.69 -16.14
N ASP A 63 9.25 -2.94 -15.40
CA ASP A 63 9.56 -2.17 -14.18
C ASP A 63 9.85 -0.70 -14.54
N THR A 64 10.76 -0.47 -15.50
CA THR A 64 11.09 0.87 -16.01
C THR A 64 9.86 1.58 -16.58
N THR A 65 9.01 0.86 -17.31
CA THR A 65 7.79 1.44 -17.90
C THR A 65 6.77 1.84 -16.82
N ALA A 66 6.57 1.02 -15.78
CA ALA A 66 5.69 1.35 -14.67
C ALA A 66 6.17 2.59 -13.92
N ARG A 67 7.47 2.71 -13.66
CA ARG A 67 8.07 3.90 -13.04
C ARG A 67 7.94 5.14 -13.92
N ALA A 68 8.08 5.00 -15.24
CA ALA A 68 7.87 6.10 -16.18
C ALA A 68 6.42 6.61 -16.14
N VAL A 69 5.43 5.71 -16.03
CA VAL A 69 4.03 6.10 -15.82
C VAL A 69 3.87 6.94 -14.55
N LEU A 70 4.44 6.49 -13.43
CA LEU A 70 4.35 7.20 -12.15
C LEU A 70 5.06 8.56 -12.22
N GLY A 71 6.28 8.61 -12.77
CA GLY A 71 7.07 9.84 -12.89
C GLY A 71 6.39 10.90 -13.77
N LEU A 72 5.85 10.50 -14.91
CA LEU A 72 5.10 11.39 -15.81
C LEU A 72 3.82 11.91 -15.15
N ALA A 73 3.06 11.04 -14.53
CA ALA A 73 1.85 11.45 -13.82
C ALA A 73 2.16 12.39 -12.66
N ALA A 74 3.21 12.12 -11.87
CA ALA A 74 3.65 12.99 -10.79
C ALA A 74 4.05 14.37 -11.29
N SER A 75 4.78 14.45 -12.40
CA SER A 75 5.20 15.70 -13.03
C SER A 75 4.09 16.42 -13.81
N GLY A 76 2.85 15.89 -13.74
CA GLY A 76 1.68 16.50 -14.40
C GLY A 76 1.69 16.37 -15.92
N GLN A 77 2.54 15.51 -16.46
CA GLN A 77 2.60 15.27 -17.89
C GLN A 77 1.49 14.32 -18.33
N PRO A 78 0.82 14.61 -19.45
CA PRO A 78 -0.23 13.72 -19.94
C PRO A 78 0.41 12.40 -20.41
N LEU A 79 -0.06 11.27 -19.88
CA LEU A 79 0.43 9.93 -20.26
C LEU A 79 0.20 9.63 -21.75
N THR A 80 -0.74 10.32 -22.37
CA THR A 80 -1.01 10.29 -23.82
C THR A 80 0.08 10.97 -24.65
N SER A 81 1.04 11.66 -24.04
CA SER A 81 2.19 12.24 -24.75
C SER A 81 3.21 11.19 -25.19
N LEU A 82 3.21 10.01 -24.56
CA LEU A 82 4.06 8.87 -24.90
C LEU A 82 3.25 7.81 -25.63
N VAL A 83 3.01 8.04 -26.91
CA VAL A 83 2.31 7.13 -27.82
C VAL A 83 3.19 6.92 -29.05
N THR A 84 3.45 5.67 -29.40
CA THR A 84 4.25 5.30 -30.58
C THR A 84 3.56 5.70 -31.88
N ALA A 85 4.30 5.70 -32.99
CA ALA A 85 3.73 5.93 -34.32
C ALA A 85 2.63 4.93 -34.71
N THR A 86 2.63 3.74 -34.10
CA THR A 86 1.62 2.69 -34.28
C THR A 86 0.44 2.81 -33.30
N GLY A 87 0.44 3.81 -32.44
CA GLY A 87 -0.62 4.04 -31.44
C GLY A 87 -0.48 3.22 -30.17
N GLN A 88 0.66 2.54 -29.95
CA GLN A 88 0.91 1.81 -28.69
C GLN A 88 1.27 2.78 -27.58
N THR A 89 0.75 2.51 -26.37
CA THR A 89 0.99 3.27 -25.15
C THR A 89 1.81 2.45 -24.16
N MET A 90 2.38 3.11 -23.15
CA MET A 90 2.99 2.42 -22.02
C MET A 90 2.01 1.46 -21.32
N LEU A 91 0.74 1.84 -21.24
CA LEU A 91 -0.29 1.00 -20.61
C LEU A 91 -0.58 -0.25 -21.45
N ASN A 92 -0.61 -0.16 -22.81
CA ASN A 92 -0.73 -1.33 -23.67
C ASN A 92 0.43 -2.31 -23.50
N TYR A 93 1.66 -1.78 -23.39
CA TYR A 93 2.83 -2.61 -23.10
C TYR A 93 2.71 -3.29 -21.73
N LEU A 94 2.43 -2.54 -20.66
CA LEU A 94 2.26 -3.08 -19.31
C LEU A 94 1.15 -4.14 -19.26
N GLU A 95 0.05 -3.93 -19.98
CA GLU A 95 -1.04 -4.90 -20.08
C GLU A 95 -0.56 -6.21 -20.71
N SER A 96 0.22 -6.13 -21.79
CA SER A 96 0.80 -7.30 -22.47
C SER A 96 1.80 -8.07 -21.60
N GLN A 97 2.45 -7.39 -20.65
CA GLN A 97 3.48 -7.95 -19.76
C GLN A 97 2.97 -8.30 -18.36
N ALA A 98 1.72 -7.99 -18.03
CA ALA A 98 1.20 -8.03 -16.67
C ALA A 98 1.50 -9.37 -15.95
N VAL A 99 1.14 -10.50 -16.56
CA VAL A 99 1.36 -11.82 -15.95
C VAL A 99 2.85 -12.16 -15.88
N VAL A 100 3.60 -11.96 -16.96
CA VAL A 100 5.04 -12.31 -17.01
C VAL A 100 5.85 -11.46 -16.03
N TYR A 101 5.47 -10.20 -15.83
CA TYR A 101 6.13 -9.29 -14.91
C TYR A 101 5.82 -9.63 -13.44
N THR A 102 4.57 -9.97 -13.14
CA THR A 102 4.12 -10.13 -11.75
C THR A 102 4.22 -11.54 -11.21
N HIS A 103 4.43 -12.57 -12.04
CA HIS A 103 4.50 -13.96 -11.59
C HIS A 103 5.85 -14.61 -11.93
N ASP A 104 6.20 -15.63 -11.15
CA ASP A 104 7.31 -16.53 -11.46
C ASP A 104 6.88 -17.63 -12.45
N GLU A 105 7.81 -18.51 -12.81
CA GLU A 105 7.58 -19.63 -13.73
C GLU A 105 6.59 -20.69 -13.20
N ASN A 106 6.30 -20.68 -11.90
CA ASN A 106 5.34 -21.57 -11.24
C ASN A 106 3.95 -20.91 -11.09
N GLY A 107 3.80 -19.66 -11.54
CA GLY A 107 2.58 -18.88 -11.40
C GLY A 107 2.37 -18.26 -10.01
N LEU A 108 3.44 -18.15 -9.21
CA LEU A 108 3.37 -17.49 -7.91
C LEU A 108 3.60 -15.98 -8.07
N LEU A 109 2.75 -15.19 -7.47
CA LEU A 109 2.81 -13.71 -7.55
C LEU A 109 4.04 -13.16 -6.80
N PHE A 110 4.63 -12.10 -7.35
CA PHE A 110 5.58 -11.22 -6.67
C PHE A 110 4.81 -9.99 -6.13
N PRO A 111 4.48 -9.91 -4.82
CA PRO A 111 3.60 -8.85 -4.30
C PRO A 111 4.14 -7.44 -4.54
N GLY A 112 5.45 -7.24 -4.45
CA GLY A 112 6.08 -5.94 -4.72
C GLY A 112 5.90 -5.48 -6.16
N ARG A 113 6.11 -6.37 -7.14
CA ARG A 113 5.89 -6.08 -8.58
C ARG A 113 4.41 -5.85 -8.87
N ALA A 114 3.53 -6.65 -8.27
CA ALA A 114 2.09 -6.47 -8.42
C ALA A 114 1.64 -5.12 -7.85
N GLY A 115 2.19 -4.71 -6.70
CA GLY A 115 1.93 -3.41 -6.08
C GLY A 115 2.39 -2.23 -6.96
N LEU A 116 3.61 -2.30 -7.54
CA LEU A 116 4.10 -1.28 -8.48
C LEU A 116 3.23 -1.22 -9.75
N LEU A 117 2.90 -2.37 -10.34
CA LEU A 117 2.03 -2.42 -11.51
C LEU A 117 0.64 -1.85 -11.20
N LEU A 118 0.06 -2.22 -10.04
CA LEU A 118 -1.22 -1.70 -9.58
C LEU A 118 -1.20 -0.18 -9.43
N ALA A 119 -0.13 0.38 -8.85
CA ALA A 119 0.07 1.81 -8.74
C ALA A 119 0.09 2.50 -10.11
N ALA A 120 0.87 1.96 -11.07
CA ALA A 120 0.98 2.51 -12.41
C ALA A 120 -0.36 2.44 -13.17
N VAL A 121 -1.06 1.30 -13.11
CA VAL A 121 -2.38 1.10 -13.75
C VAL A 121 -3.42 2.07 -13.18
N ALA A 122 -3.47 2.20 -11.85
CA ALA A 122 -4.42 3.10 -11.19
C ALA A 122 -4.18 4.56 -11.56
N VAL A 123 -2.93 5.02 -11.51
CA VAL A 123 -2.55 6.40 -11.85
C VAL A 123 -2.78 6.70 -13.33
N ALA A 124 -2.61 5.72 -14.20
CA ALA A 124 -2.89 5.85 -15.64
C ALA A 124 -4.39 5.78 -15.98
N GLY A 125 -5.29 5.58 -15.01
CA GLY A 125 -6.73 5.43 -15.24
C GLY A 125 -7.11 4.10 -15.87
N GLY A 126 -6.26 3.07 -15.77
CA GLY A 126 -6.55 1.71 -16.20
C GLY A 126 -7.53 1.00 -15.25
N THR A 127 -7.93 -0.22 -15.63
CA THR A 127 -8.88 -1.04 -14.86
C THR A 127 -8.16 -2.23 -14.22
N PRO A 128 -7.72 -2.14 -12.94
CA PRO A 128 -6.94 -3.20 -12.29
C PRO A 128 -7.64 -4.56 -12.22
N GLN A 129 -8.98 -4.58 -12.25
CA GLN A 129 -9.79 -5.81 -12.21
C GLN A 129 -9.74 -6.63 -13.48
N GLN A 130 -9.32 -6.02 -14.59
CA GLN A 130 -9.25 -6.66 -15.92
C GLN A 130 -8.02 -6.14 -16.66
N PHE A 131 -6.83 -6.35 -16.09
CA PHE A 131 -5.58 -5.88 -16.67
C PHE A 131 -4.69 -7.05 -17.07
N GLY A 132 -4.36 -7.15 -18.34
CA GLY A 132 -3.53 -8.23 -18.86
C GLY A 132 -4.12 -9.63 -18.70
N GLY A 133 -5.46 -9.75 -18.69
CA GLY A 133 -6.17 -11.02 -18.51
C GLY A 133 -6.30 -11.47 -17.05
N MET A 134 -5.89 -10.66 -16.08
CA MET A 134 -5.94 -10.96 -14.66
C MET A 134 -6.71 -9.90 -13.87
N ASN A 135 -7.19 -10.25 -12.69
CA ASN A 135 -7.65 -9.29 -11.68
C ASN A 135 -6.50 -9.01 -10.72
N LEU A 136 -5.76 -7.93 -10.99
CA LEU A 136 -4.54 -7.58 -10.25
C LEU A 136 -4.79 -7.33 -8.76
N LEU A 137 -5.98 -6.84 -8.39
CA LEU A 137 -6.37 -6.66 -6.99
C LEU A 137 -6.56 -8.01 -6.29
N ASN A 138 -7.33 -8.93 -6.89
CA ASN A 138 -7.58 -10.23 -6.30
C ASN A 138 -6.28 -11.05 -6.18
N GLU A 139 -5.41 -10.97 -7.18
CA GLU A 139 -4.11 -11.65 -7.16
C GLU A 139 -3.24 -11.13 -5.99
N LEU A 140 -3.17 -9.80 -5.82
CA LEU A 140 -2.41 -9.22 -4.72
C LEU A 140 -3.02 -9.59 -3.36
N GLU A 141 -4.35 -9.52 -3.22
CA GLU A 141 -5.05 -9.87 -1.99
C GLU A 141 -4.90 -11.34 -1.60
N ALA A 142 -4.83 -12.24 -2.57
CA ALA A 142 -4.61 -13.67 -2.33
C ALA A 142 -3.25 -13.95 -1.64
N THR A 143 -2.30 -13.01 -1.70
CA THR A 143 -0.99 -13.11 -1.04
C THR A 143 -0.98 -12.52 0.38
N PHE A 144 -2.10 -11.99 0.86
CA PHE A 144 -2.16 -11.32 2.15
C PHE A 144 -2.39 -12.30 3.31
N HIS A 145 -1.53 -12.24 4.31
CA HIS A 145 -1.60 -13.05 5.52
C HIS A 145 -2.14 -12.23 6.70
N TRP A 146 -3.41 -12.43 7.02
CA TRP A 146 -4.10 -11.68 8.08
C TRP A 146 -3.45 -11.79 9.47
N SER A 147 -2.79 -12.92 9.76
CA SER A 147 -2.15 -13.16 11.06
C SER A 147 -0.85 -12.38 11.26
N THR A 148 -0.13 -12.08 10.19
CA THR A 148 1.17 -11.39 10.23
C THR A 148 1.10 -9.99 9.62
N GLY A 149 0.10 -9.72 8.78
CA GLY A 149 -0.03 -8.47 8.03
C GLY A 149 0.84 -8.41 6.77
N GLU A 150 1.45 -9.51 6.38
CA GLU A 150 2.38 -9.59 5.25
C GLU A 150 1.67 -9.85 3.93
N TYR A 151 2.17 -9.23 2.86
CA TYR A 151 1.95 -9.67 1.49
C TYR A 151 3.14 -10.54 1.09
N SER A 152 2.95 -11.85 1.01
CA SER A 152 4.03 -12.79 0.69
C SER A 152 3.54 -14.07 0.01
N THR A 153 4.45 -14.70 -0.76
CA THR A 153 4.28 -16.00 -1.40
C THR A 153 5.58 -16.80 -1.30
N GLU A 154 5.63 -18.00 -1.88
CA GLU A 154 6.86 -18.80 -1.97
C GLU A 154 7.73 -18.46 -3.20
N ALA A 155 7.35 -17.47 -4.01
CA ALA A 155 8.17 -17.02 -5.13
C ALA A 155 9.53 -16.48 -4.64
N SER A 156 10.61 -16.67 -5.41
CA SER A 156 11.97 -16.29 -5.03
C SER A 156 12.55 -15.19 -5.92
N GLY A 157 13.46 -14.33 -5.41
CA GLY A 157 14.17 -13.35 -6.23
C GLY A 157 14.27 -11.89 -5.73
N GLY A 158 14.69 -11.64 -4.51
CA GLY A 158 14.92 -10.27 -3.98
C GLY A 158 13.61 -9.50 -3.70
N TYR A 159 13.54 -8.18 -3.96
CA TYR A 159 12.25 -7.45 -3.81
C TYR A 159 11.22 -7.93 -4.84
N SER A 160 11.71 -8.57 -5.88
CA SER A 160 10.91 -9.35 -6.83
C SER A 160 10.49 -10.70 -6.27
N SER A 161 10.93 -11.08 -5.05
CA SER A 161 10.51 -12.33 -4.42
C SER A 161 9.10 -12.24 -3.87
N GLY A 162 8.52 -13.39 -3.64
CA GLY A 162 7.31 -13.48 -2.85
C GLY A 162 7.56 -13.43 -1.34
N ALA A 163 8.83 -13.46 -0.90
CA ALA A 163 9.15 -13.34 0.51
C ALA A 163 8.76 -11.96 1.04
N ALA A 164 8.26 -11.92 2.26
CA ALA A 164 7.98 -10.68 2.95
C ALA A 164 9.25 -9.84 3.06
N SER A 165 9.17 -8.59 2.59
CA SER A 165 10.22 -7.59 2.71
C SER A 165 9.58 -6.22 2.81
N ASP A 166 10.23 -5.29 3.50
CA ASP A 166 9.71 -3.93 3.68
C ASP A 166 9.42 -3.26 2.34
N LEU A 167 10.30 -3.43 1.34
CA LEU A 167 10.13 -2.85 0.01
C LEU A 167 8.91 -3.45 -0.72
N SER A 168 8.77 -4.77 -0.69
CA SER A 168 7.64 -5.48 -1.31
C SER A 168 6.32 -5.10 -0.65
N GLN A 169 6.30 -5.07 0.68
CA GLN A 169 5.15 -4.67 1.49
C GLN A 169 4.74 -3.22 1.21
N ALA A 170 5.71 -2.30 1.16
CA ALA A 170 5.45 -0.89 0.89
C ALA A 170 4.84 -0.68 -0.51
N TRP A 171 5.33 -1.40 -1.53
CA TRP A 171 4.71 -1.37 -2.86
C TRP A 171 3.30 -1.92 -2.88
N ALA A 172 3.02 -3.02 -2.18
CA ALA A 172 1.66 -3.57 -2.08
C ALA A 172 0.69 -2.57 -1.43
N VAL A 173 1.09 -1.98 -0.29
CA VAL A 173 0.30 -0.95 0.41
C VAL A 173 0.09 0.29 -0.45
N LEU A 174 1.14 0.80 -1.11
CA LEU A 174 1.05 1.98 -1.97
C LEU A 174 0.17 1.71 -3.19
N GLY A 175 0.32 0.56 -3.83
CA GLY A 175 -0.49 0.18 -4.99
C GLY A 175 -1.98 0.14 -4.67
N LEU A 176 -2.36 -0.49 -3.55
CA LEU A 176 -3.74 -0.49 -3.06
C LEU A 176 -4.24 0.93 -2.78
N SER A 177 -3.43 1.74 -2.10
CA SER A 177 -3.79 3.13 -1.77
C SER A 177 -4.06 3.96 -3.03
N LEU A 178 -3.16 3.88 -4.04
CA LEU A 178 -3.32 4.61 -5.30
C LEU A 178 -4.49 4.09 -6.15
N ALA A 179 -4.81 2.80 -6.03
CA ALA A 179 -6.00 2.20 -6.65
C ALA A 179 -7.30 2.54 -5.90
N GLY A 180 -7.26 3.36 -4.84
CA GLY A 180 -8.42 3.71 -4.02
C GLY A 180 -9.01 2.50 -3.27
N GLN A 181 -8.19 1.48 -3.01
CA GLN A 181 -8.61 0.31 -2.26
C GLN A 181 -8.29 0.46 -0.77
N PRO A 182 -9.12 -0.11 0.11
CA PRO A 182 -8.83 -0.13 1.53
C PRO A 182 -7.56 -0.95 1.77
N VAL A 183 -6.64 -0.37 2.53
CA VAL A 183 -5.44 -1.08 2.99
C VAL A 183 -5.78 -1.78 4.31
N PRO A 184 -5.58 -3.11 4.44
CA PRO A 184 -5.78 -3.80 5.70
C PRO A 184 -4.94 -3.19 6.84
N ALA A 185 -5.54 -2.92 8.00
CA ALA A 185 -4.82 -2.37 9.14
C ALA A 185 -3.62 -3.25 9.57
N PRO A 186 -3.68 -4.60 9.54
CA PRO A 186 -2.50 -5.42 9.80
C PRO A 186 -1.35 -5.19 8.80
N ALA A 187 -1.63 -4.82 7.53
CA ALA A 187 -0.58 -4.53 6.55
C ALA A 187 0.20 -3.24 6.92
N VAL A 188 -0.51 -2.23 7.41
CA VAL A 188 0.10 -1.02 7.98
C VAL A 188 0.86 -1.36 9.25
N GLY A 189 0.26 -2.20 10.12
CA GLY A 189 0.89 -2.70 11.35
C GLY A 189 2.21 -3.44 11.10
N TYR A 190 2.30 -4.22 10.03
CA TYR A 190 3.54 -4.86 9.62
C TYR A 190 4.65 -3.84 9.33
N LEU A 191 4.39 -2.85 8.48
CA LEU A 191 5.37 -1.80 8.17
C LEU A 191 5.79 -1.02 9.42
N LEU A 192 4.83 -0.66 10.28
CA LEU A 192 5.17 0.02 11.54
C LEU A 192 6.03 -0.87 12.46
N GLY A 193 5.76 -2.17 12.49
CA GLY A 193 6.48 -3.14 13.32
C GLY A 193 7.85 -3.55 12.79
N SER A 194 8.10 -3.40 11.48
CA SER A 194 9.38 -3.75 10.84
C SER A 194 10.40 -2.60 10.85
N GLN A 195 10.00 -1.38 11.28
CA GLN A 195 10.92 -0.28 11.41
C GLN A 195 12.06 -0.60 12.37
N ALA A 196 13.29 -0.39 11.95
CA ALA A 196 14.47 -0.57 12.78
C ALA A 196 14.56 0.49 13.88
N LEU A 197 15.30 0.18 14.96
CA LEU A 197 15.50 1.10 16.10
C LEU A 197 16.16 2.42 15.72
N ASP A 198 16.83 2.50 14.58
CA ASP A 198 17.44 3.74 14.08
C ASP A 198 16.48 4.59 13.25
N GLY A 199 15.23 4.15 13.07
CA GLY A 199 14.17 4.82 12.33
C GLY A 199 14.10 4.46 10.84
N SER A 200 14.95 3.54 10.35
CA SER A 200 14.99 3.13 8.94
C SER A 200 14.20 1.85 8.66
N TRP A 201 13.99 1.57 7.38
CA TRP A 201 13.58 0.27 6.84
C TRP A 201 14.65 -0.29 5.90
N GLY A 202 14.57 -1.57 5.56
CA GLY A 202 15.45 -2.20 4.58
C GLY A 202 16.92 -2.19 4.96
N ALA A 203 17.27 -2.34 6.26
CA ALA A 203 18.65 -2.32 6.76
C ALA A 203 19.39 -1.00 6.46
N MET A 204 18.79 0.13 6.79
CA MET A 204 19.27 1.50 6.54
C MET A 204 19.27 1.89 5.06
N ASP A 205 18.42 1.27 4.25
CA ASP A 205 18.26 1.65 2.86
C ASP A 205 17.34 2.88 2.74
N PRO A 206 17.83 4.02 2.22
CA PRO A 206 17.02 5.23 2.12
C PRO A 206 15.85 5.08 1.15
N ASP A 207 15.97 4.27 0.10
CA ASP A 207 14.91 4.06 -0.88
C ASP A 207 13.74 3.29 -0.25
N THR A 208 14.04 2.19 0.45
CA THR A 208 13.03 1.42 1.18
C THR A 208 12.39 2.24 2.30
N THR A 209 13.21 3.04 3.02
CA THR A 209 12.72 3.94 4.08
C THR A 209 11.76 4.98 3.51
N ALA A 210 12.10 5.59 2.37
CA ALA A 210 11.25 6.58 1.71
C ALA A 210 9.93 5.94 1.23
N LEU A 211 10.00 4.79 0.57
CA LEU A 211 8.81 4.11 0.08
C LEU A 211 7.89 3.66 1.22
N ALA A 212 8.45 3.20 2.36
CA ALA A 212 7.67 2.84 3.55
C ALA A 212 6.93 4.06 4.11
N VAL A 213 7.57 5.22 4.22
CA VAL A 213 6.93 6.49 4.64
C VAL A 213 5.80 6.87 3.69
N ILE A 214 6.05 6.83 2.37
CA ILE A 214 5.04 7.16 1.35
C ILE A 214 3.83 6.21 1.47
N ALA A 215 4.08 4.91 1.58
CA ALA A 215 3.03 3.89 1.68
C ALA A 215 2.20 4.04 2.97
N LEU A 216 2.86 4.27 4.11
CA LEU A 216 2.20 4.50 5.40
C LEU A 216 1.28 5.72 5.34
N LEU A 217 1.76 6.84 4.79
CA LEU A 217 0.97 8.06 4.67
C LEU A 217 -0.15 7.92 3.62
N ALA A 218 0.12 7.27 2.49
CA ALA A 218 -0.87 6.99 1.45
C ALA A 218 -1.99 6.07 1.93
N SER A 219 -1.74 5.21 2.92
CA SER A 219 -2.76 4.35 3.52
C SER A 219 -3.88 5.13 4.22
N GLY A 220 -3.64 6.41 4.56
CA GLY A 220 -4.56 7.25 5.32
C GLY A 220 -4.68 6.89 6.81
N GLN A 221 -4.04 5.80 7.26
CA GLN A 221 -4.09 5.32 8.63
C GLN A 221 -2.95 5.87 9.50
N VAL A 222 -1.96 6.49 8.88
CA VAL A 222 -0.78 7.08 9.55
C VAL A 222 -0.70 8.55 9.21
N GLN A 223 -0.51 9.39 10.23
CA GLN A 223 -0.35 10.83 10.07
C GLN A 223 1.14 11.22 10.02
N PRO A 224 1.51 12.36 9.42
CA PRO A 224 2.89 12.85 9.40
C PRO A 224 3.55 12.97 10.78
N SER A 225 2.75 13.23 11.83
CA SER A 225 3.23 13.31 13.22
C SER A 225 3.46 11.96 13.91
N ASN A 226 3.22 10.84 13.22
CA ASN A 226 3.47 9.51 13.77
C ASN A 226 4.98 9.33 14.05
N PRO A 227 5.37 8.75 15.21
CA PRO A 227 6.77 8.50 15.53
C PRO A 227 7.55 7.78 14.44
N ALA A 228 6.95 6.79 13.78
CA ALA A 228 7.63 6.07 12.69
C ALA A 228 7.99 6.99 11.51
N VAL A 229 7.14 7.96 11.18
CA VAL A 229 7.44 8.95 10.13
C VAL A 229 8.50 9.93 10.61
N THR A 230 8.38 10.48 11.81
CA THR A 230 9.35 11.46 12.35
C THR A 230 10.73 10.86 12.54
N ASP A 231 10.83 9.59 12.95
CA ASP A 231 12.10 8.88 13.08
C ASP A 231 12.76 8.67 11.70
N ALA A 232 11.98 8.36 10.66
CA ALA A 232 12.47 8.28 9.29
C ALA A 232 12.99 9.64 8.77
N LEU A 233 12.30 10.74 9.09
CA LEU A 233 12.79 12.09 8.75
C LEU A 233 14.14 12.38 9.43
N ILE A 234 14.36 11.94 10.67
CA ILE A 234 15.66 12.02 11.35
C ILE A 234 16.72 11.21 10.59
N VAL A 235 16.37 10.01 10.07
CA VAL A 235 17.29 9.22 9.23
C VAL A 235 17.69 10.01 7.98
N PHE A 236 16.73 10.61 7.27
CA PHE A 236 17.01 11.40 6.08
C PHE A 236 17.92 12.59 6.40
N HIS A 237 17.66 13.34 7.47
CA HIS A 237 18.57 14.41 7.90
C HIS A 237 19.99 13.93 8.18
N ARG A 238 20.12 12.78 8.85
CA ARG A 238 21.42 12.22 9.21
C ARG A 238 22.21 11.70 8.00
N THR A 239 21.54 11.24 6.95
CA THR A 239 22.15 10.62 5.77
C THR A 239 22.26 11.56 4.59
N GLN A 240 21.68 12.77 4.66
CA GLN A 240 21.77 13.78 3.63
C GLN A 240 23.23 14.17 3.36
N GLN A 241 23.60 14.26 2.10
CA GLN A 241 24.94 14.67 1.66
C GLN A 241 25.09 16.19 1.62
N ALA A 242 26.32 16.68 1.64
CA ALA A 242 26.60 18.14 1.58
C ALA A 242 26.03 18.81 0.33
N ASN A 243 25.91 18.07 -0.77
CA ASN A 243 25.33 18.53 -2.03
C ASN A 243 23.79 18.56 -2.05
N GLY A 244 23.14 18.23 -0.94
CA GLY A 244 21.68 18.30 -0.77
C GLY A 244 20.92 17.01 -1.03
N GLY A 245 21.49 16.01 -1.71
CA GLY A 245 20.81 14.78 -2.04
C GLY A 245 21.16 13.60 -1.13
N TRP A 246 20.75 12.42 -1.55
CA TRP A 246 20.98 11.15 -0.84
C TRP A 246 21.56 10.10 -1.77
N ARG A 247 22.09 9.05 -1.17
CA ARG A 247 22.59 7.86 -1.85
C ARG A 247 22.53 6.65 -0.93
N PRO A 248 22.39 5.43 -1.45
CA PRO A 248 22.51 4.22 -0.64
C PRO A 248 23.98 4.01 -0.21
N ALA A 249 24.19 3.24 0.85
CA ALA A 249 25.52 3.04 1.44
C ALA A 249 26.53 2.37 0.50
N TRP A 250 26.06 1.57 -0.46
CA TRP A 250 26.90 0.86 -1.44
C TRP A 250 27.32 1.77 -2.62
N ASP A 251 26.62 2.88 -2.86
CA ASP A 251 26.95 3.82 -3.93
C ASP A 251 28.11 4.72 -3.51
N THR A 252 29.08 4.90 -4.39
CA THR A 252 30.25 5.75 -4.18
C THR A 252 30.14 7.12 -4.83
N ASP A 253 29.14 7.33 -5.69
CA ASP A 253 28.85 8.64 -6.25
C ASP A 253 28.35 9.56 -5.13
N PRO A 254 28.67 10.86 -5.18
CA PRO A 254 28.28 11.78 -4.12
C PRO A 254 26.77 12.01 -4.03
N LEU A 255 26.02 11.63 -5.08
CA LEU A 255 24.59 11.83 -5.21
C LEU A 255 24.02 10.74 -6.11
N ASN A 256 22.93 10.10 -5.66
CA ASN A 256 22.16 9.14 -6.44
C ASN A 256 20.79 9.75 -6.78
N ALA A 257 20.41 9.72 -8.07
CA ALA A 257 19.18 10.34 -8.55
C ALA A 257 17.94 9.61 -8.02
N ASP A 258 17.95 8.28 -8.06
CA ASP A 258 16.83 7.44 -7.69
C ASP A 258 16.52 7.63 -6.20
N THR A 259 17.53 7.47 -5.34
CA THR A 259 17.43 7.68 -3.89
C THR A 259 16.96 9.09 -3.54
N THR A 260 17.55 10.11 -4.21
CA THR A 260 17.16 11.50 -3.94
C THR A 260 15.71 11.75 -4.33
N ALA A 261 15.25 11.19 -5.45
CA ALA A 261 13.86 11.30 -5.88
C ALA A 261 12.89 10.64 -4.91
N TRP A 262 13.20 9.44 -4.41
CA TRP A 262 12.36 8.75 -3.42
C TRP A 262 12.30 9.49 -2.09
N VAL A 263 13.42 9.99 -1.58
CA VAL A 263 13.42 10.79 -0.35
C VAL A 263 12.61 12.07 -0.53
N LEU A 264 12.76 12.79 -1.66
CA LEU A 264 11.92 13.95 -1.98
C LEU A 264 10.43 13.61 -1.94
N GLN A 265 10.03 12.46 -2.50
CA GLN A 265 8.64 12.00 -2.44
C GLN A 265 8.16 11.71 -1.02
N ALA A 266 9.01 11.17 -0.15
CA ALA A 266 8.68 10.99 1.26
C ALA A 266 8.51 12.32 1.98
N LEU A 267 9.37 13.31 1.69
CA LEU A 267 9.27 14.67 2.24
C LEU A 267 7.97 15.35 1.79
N TYR A 268 7.62 15.26 0.52
CA TYR A 268 6.33 15.78 0.03
C TYR A 268 5.13 15.11 0.71
N ALA A 269 5.18 13.79 0.86
CA ALA A 269 4.10 13.05 1.52
C ALA A 269 3.96 13.42 3.01
N ALA A 270 5.08 13.69 3.68
CA ALA A 270 5.10 14.14 5.07
C ALA A 270 4.72 15.63 5.23
N GLY A 271 4.62 16.39 4.13
CA GLY A 271 4.32 17.82 4.17
C GLY A 271 5.49 18.71 4.63
N GLU A 272 6.73 18.24 4.45
CA GLU A 272 7.93 18.95 4.84
C GLU A 272 8.17 20.21 3.97
N ASP A 273 8.65 21.28 4.60
CA ASP A 273 9.13 22.46 3.89
C ASP A 273 10.56 22.20 3.38
N LEU A 274 10.71 22.01 2.08
CA LEU A 274 12.01 21.73 1.46
C LEU A 274 13.07 22.81 1.72
N ALA A 275 12.68 24.04 2.07
CA ALA A 275 13.65 25.06 2.45
C ALA A 275 14.43 24.69 3.71
N THR A 276 13.86 23.88 4.59
CA THR A 276 14.53 23.38 5.80
C THR A 276 15.51 22.24 5.53
N TRP A 277 15.49 21.67 4.30
CA TRP A 277 16.34 20.58 3.85
C TRP A 277 17.50 21.05 2.98
N ALA A 278 17.72 22.38 2.88
CA ALA A 278 18.88 22.91 2.18
C ALA A 278 20.16 22.50 2.92
N ALA A 279 21.07 21.83 2.21
CA ALA A 279 22.38 21.45 2.71
C ALA A 279 23.42 22.55 2.43
N THR A 280 24.71 22.28 2.72
CA THR A 280 25.77 23.30 2.66
C THR A 280 26.04 23.80 1.23
N GLU A 281 25.86 22.94 0.23
CA GLU A 281 26.23 23.23 -1.17
C GLU A 281 25.01 23.43 -2.06
N SER A 282 23.88 22.76 -1.77
CA SER A 282 22.67 22.84 -2.57
C SER A 282 21.43 22.40 -1.77
N ASP A 283 20.24 22.73 -2.26
CA ASP A 283 18.99 22.11 -1.84
C ASP A 283 18.74 20.80 -2.62
N PRO A 284 17.89 19.89 -2.10
CA PRO A 284 17.67 18.57 -2.70
C PRO A 284 17.13 18.62 -4.13
N LEU A 285 16.26 19.58 -4.43
CA LEU A 285 15.63 19.69 -5.74
C LEU A 285 16.64 20.18 -6.80
N SER A 286 17.44 21.20 -6.45
CA SER A 286 18.53 21.68 -7.29
C SER A 286 19.61 20.62 -7.49
N ALA A 287 19.91 19.84 -6.46
CA ALA A 287 20.86 18.72 -6.54
C ALA A 287 20.39 17.66 -7.55
N LEU A 288 19.12 17.24 -7.48
CA LEU A 288 18.53 16.28 -8.41
C LEU A 288 18.51 16.84 -9.85
N ALA A 289 18.04 18.07 -10.03
CA ALA A 289 17.99 18.74 -11.32
C ALA A 289 19.38 18.88 -11.97
N GLY A 290 20.41 19.12 -11.17
CA GLY A 290 21.80 19.23 -11.61
C GLY A 290 22.40 17.93 -12.17
N LEU A 291 21.74 16.78 -12.01
CA LEU A 291 22.15 15.49 -12.60
C LEU A 291 21.67 15.30 -14.04
N GLN A 292 20.92 16.25 -14.62
CA GLN A 292 20.47 16.15 -16.00
C GLN A 292 21.62 16.36 -16.98
N LYS A 293 21.67 15.49 -18.00
CA LYS A 293 22.61 15.58 -19.13
C LYS A 293 22.00 16.34 -20.30
N GLU A 294 22.84 16.66 -21.29
CA GLU A 294 22.45 17.37 -22.51
C GLU A 294 21.37 16.62 -23.32
N ASP A 295 21.33 15.29 -23.24
CA ASP A 295 20.33 14.46 -23.91
C ASP A 295 18.99 14.38 -23.13
N GLY A 296 18.89 15.03 -21.98
CA GLY A 296 17.71 15.05 -21.11
C GLY A 296 17.68 13.93 -20.06
N SER A 297 18.58 12.94 -20.13
CA SER A 297 18.65 11.88 -19.13
C SER A 297 19.08 12.40 -17.77
N ILE A 298 18.55 11.82 -16.69
CA ILE A 298 18.89 12.19 -15.30
C ILE A 298 19.47 10.97 -14.59
N GLY A 299 20.54 11.17 -13.81
CA GLY A 299 21.21 10.10 -13.09
C GLY A 299 22.73 10.26 -13.03
N GLY A 300 23.28 11.41 -13.43
CA GLY A 300 24.70 11.69 -13.42
C GLY A 300 25.49 10.65 -14.21
N THR A 301 26.44 9.96 -13.58
CA THR A 301 27.27 8.93 -14.23
C THR A 301 26.45 7.76 -14.78
N TYR A 302 25.38 7.40 -14.07
CA TYR A 302 24.53 6.24 -14.36
C TYR A 302 23.20 6.61 -15.02
N ALA A 303 23.09 7.84 -15.58
CA ALA A 303 21.86 8.29 -16.23
C ALA A 303 21.37 7.31 -17.30
N ASN A 304 20.13 6.90 -17.16
CA ASN A 304 19.42 5.99 -18.04
C ASN A 304 17.91 6.24 -17.92
N THR A 305 17.10 5.44 -18.61
CA THR A 305 15.62 5.56 -18.60
C THR A 305 15.00 5.30 -17.23
N TYR A 306 15.54 4.34 -16.48
CA TYR A 306 15.06 4.01 -15.14
C TYR A 306 15.28 5.20 -14.17
N SER A 307 16.52 5.67 -14.05
CA SER A 307 16.84 6.81 -13.17
C SER A 307 16.14 8.10 -13.61
N THR A 308 15.96 8.30 -14.92
CA THR A 308 15.21 9.46 -15.44
C THR A 308 13.73 9.40 -15.06
N ALA A 309 13.12 8.20 -15.13
CA ALA A 309 11.72 7.99 -14.72
C ALA A 309 11.51 8.25 -13.22
N GLU A 310 12.42 7.77 -12.38
CA GLU A 310 12.37 8.03 -10.94
C GLU A 310 12.68 9.49 -10.59
N ALA A 311 13.64 10.12 -11.26
CA ALA A 311 13.95 11.53 -11.05
C ALA A 311 12.73 12.44 -11.29
N LEU A 312 11.86 12.10 -12.25
CA LEU A 312 10.60 12.83 -12.47
C LEU A 312 9.68 12.83 -11.24
N LEU A 313 9.70 11.76 -10.42
CA LEU A 313 8.95 11.73 -9.15
C LEU A 313 9.46 12.82 -8.19
N GLY A 314 10.78 12.90 -8.00
CA GLY A 314 11.39 13.89 -7.11
C GLY A 314 11.22 15.33 -7.61
N LEU A 315 11.29 15.53 -8.92
CA LEU A 315 11.11 16.85 -9.56
C LEU A 315 9.65 17.34 -9.56
N ALA A 316 8.69 16.46 -9.29
CA ALA A 316 7.26 16.76 -9.41
C ALA A 316 6.72 17.76 -8.38
N SER A 317 7.39 18.00 -7.27
CA SER A 317 6.97 18.90 -6.18
C SER A 317 5.57 18.58 -5.59
N ARG A 318 5.10 17.35 -5.77
CA ARG A 318 3.85 16.87 -5.17
C ARG A 318 3.97 15.39 -4.80
N PRO A 319 3.30 14.95 -3.72
CA PRO A 319 3.42 13.57 -3.29
C PRO A 319 2.78 12.61 -4.28
N LEU A 320 3.41 11.45 -4.48
CA LEU A 320 2.88 10.35 -5.27
C LEU A 320 1.51 9.89 -4.74
N SER A 321 1.32 9.91 -3.42
CA SER A 321 0.05 9.60 -2.76
C SER A 321 -1.13 10.49 -3.22
N ALA A 322 -0.85 11.71 -3.72
CA ALA A 322 -1.89 12.60 -4.25
C ALA A 322 -2.31 12.29 -5.70
N LEU A 323 -1.65 11.32 -6.36
CA LEU A 323 -1.98 10.91 -7.72
C LEU A 323 -3.05 9.83 -7.78
N GLY A 324 -3.28 9.14 -6.68
CA GLY A 324 -4.30 8.11 -6.59
C GLY A 324 -5.68 8.63 -6.99
N LEU A 325 -6.55 7.72 -7.34
CA LEU A 325 -7.96 8.01 -7.46
C LEU A 325 -8.37 8.72 -6.17
N PRO A 326 -9.09 9.86 -6.25
CA PRO A 326 -9.47 10.57 -5.04
C PRO A 326 -10.09 9.56 -4.10
N TRP A 327 -9.61 9.53 -2.86
CA TRP A 327 -10.18 8.71 -1.79
C TRP A 327 -11.68 9.00 -1.76
N GLN A 328 -12.43 8.19 -2.49
CA GLN A 328 -13.87 8.29 -2.47
C GLN A 328 -14.31 7.60 -1.20
N SER A 329 -14.34 8.39 -0.12
CA SER A 329 -14.98 8.04 1.14
C SER A 329 -14.58 6.65 1.69
N ASN A 330 -14.23 6.58 2.96
CA ASN A 330 -14.07 5.31 3.67
C ASN A 330 -15.21 4.36 3.31
N ARG A 331 -14.91 3.09 3.19
CA ARG A 331 -15.90 2.05 2.93
C ARG A 331 -15.88 1.03 4.06
N ALA A 332 -17.07 0.60 4.48
CA ALA A 332 -17.22 -0.52 5.40
C ALA A 332 -18.26 -1.49 4.86
N GLY A 333 -18.01 -2.77 5.02
CA GLY A 333 -18.94 -3.83 4.70
C GLY A 333 -19.91 -4.07 5.84
N LEU A 334 -21.18 -4.27 5.52
CA LEU A 334 -22.23 -4.65 6.44
C LEU A 334 -22.84 -5.98 5.98
N VAL A 335 -22.97 -6.92 6.91
CA VAL A 335 -23.64 -8.21 6.70
C VAL A 335 -24.77 -8.31 7.71
N VAL A 336 -26.00 -8.46 7.26
CA VAL A 336 -27.20 -8.59 8.12
C VAL A 336 -27.91 -9.89 7.80
N GLN A 337 -28.00 -10.78 8.78
CA GLN A 337 -28.71 -12.06 8.66
C GLN A 337 -29.98 -12.07 9.49
N SER A 338 -31.14 -12.21 8.83
CA SER A 338 -32.42 -12.39 9.50
C SER A 338 -32.62 -13.83 10.01
N GLY A 339 -33.57 -14.03 10.92
CA GLY A 339 -33.84 -15.31 11.57
C GLY A 339 -34.17 -16.47 10.62
N GLU A 340 -34.53 -16.22 9.38
CA GLU A 340 -34.80 -17.24 8.36
C GLU A 340 -33.55 -17.57 7.50
N GLY A 341 -32.36 -17.11 7.92
CA GLY A 341 -31.12 -17.34 7.20
C GLY A 341 -30.95 -16.49 5.95
N GLN A 342 -31.84 -15.52 5.71
CA GLN A 342 -31.67 -14.55 4.66
C GLN A 342 -30.55 -13.58 5.02
N VAL A 343 -29.59 -13.41 4.12
CA VAL A 343 -28.45 -12.52 4.30
C VAL A 343 -28.58 -11.35 3.35
N GLN A 344 -28.42 -10.14 3.89
CA GLN A 344 -28.30 -8.90 3.14
C GLN A 344 -26.89 -8.36 3.36
N THR A 345 -26.25 -7.90 2.30
CA THR A 345 -24.93 -7.26 2.37
C THR A 345 -25.03 -5.84 1.81
N ALA A 346 -24.30 -4.93 2.42
CA ALA A 346 -24.19 -3.55 1.92
C ALA A 346 -22.76 -3.05 2.04
N CYS A 347 -22.24 -2.41 1.00
CA CYS A 347 -21.02 -1.65 1.07
C CYS A 347 -21.36 -0.17 1.30
N ILE A 348 -20.94 0.36 2.42
CA ILE A 348 -21.34 1.69 2.87
C ILE A 348 -20.14 2.62 2.79
N ARG A 349 -20.29 3.77 2.12
CA ARG A 349 -19.29 4.84 2.07
C ARG A 349 -19.57 5.84 3.18
N PHE A 350 -18.51 6.31 3.82
CA PHE A 350 -18.61 7.32 4.86
C PHE A 350 -17.44 8.28 4.82
N GLY A 351 -17.66 9.51 5.30
CA GLY A 351 -16.65 10.57 5.30
C GLY A 351 -15.56 10.36 6.36
N GLU A 352 -14.66 11.34 6.46
CA GLU A 352 -13.71 11.42 7.59
C GLU A 352 -14.49 11.70 8.88
N GLY A 353 -14.17 10.94 9.93
CA GLY A 353 -14.80 11.10 11.24
C GLY A 353 -14.85 9.76 11.99
N GLU A 354 -15.16 9.84 13.28
CA GLU A 354 -15.42 8.66 14.09
C GLU A 354 -16.82 8.14 13.75
N MET A 355 -16.91 6.86 13.39
CA MET A 355 -18.15 6.16 13.11
C MET A 355 -18.19 4.88 13.93
N SER A 356 -19.32 4.60 14.57
CA SER A 356 -19.54 3.35 15.29
C SER A 356 -20.19 2.29 14.39
N GLY A 357 -20.15 1.03 14.81
CA GLY A 357 -20.88 -0.06 14.13
C GLY A 357 -22.40 0.16 14.12
N PHE A 358 -22.93 0.88 15.11
CA PHE A 358 -24.34 1.28 15.10
C PHE A 358 -24.62 2.39 14.07
N ASP A 359 -23.74 3.41 13.97
CA ASP A 359 -23.88 4.48 12.98
C ASP A 359 -23.83 3.89 11.56
N LEU A 360 -22.91 2.96 11.30
CA LEU A 360 -22.84 2.25 10.03
C LEU A 360 -24.15 1.53 9.68
N LEU A 361 -24.74 0.85 10.64
CA LEU A 361 -26.03 0.19 10.46
C LEU A 361 -27.15 1.22 10.22
N ALA A 362 -27.18 2.30 10.98
CA ALA A 362 -28.20 3.32 10.88
C ALA A 362 -28.25 4.01 9.49
N ILE A 363 -27.06 4.21 8.88
CA ILE A 363 -26.98 4.83 7.54
C ILE A 363 -27.08 3.81 6.40
N SER A 364 -27.22 2.51 6.69
CA SER A 364 -27.28 1.45 5.67
C SER A 364 -28.53 1.49 4.78
N GLY A 365 -29.55 2.26 5.15
CA GLY A 365 -30.83 2.29 4.46
C GLY A 365 -31.75 1.10 4.75
N LEU A 366 -31.34 0.16 5.60
CA LEU A 366 -32.09 -1.07 5.90
C LEU A 366 -33.32 -0.85 6.80
N GLY A 367 -33.57 0.36 7.28
CA GLY A 367 -34.64 0.63 8.25
C GLY A 367 -34.34 -0.01 9.61
N VAL A 368 -33.87 0.82 10.55
CA VAL A 368 -33.42 0.35 11.88
C VAL A 368 -34.26 1.00 12.96
N ASP A 369 -34.89 0.17 13.78
CA ASP A 369 -35.51 0.61 15.02
C ASP A 369 -34.57 0.29 16.19
N SER A 370 -34.32 1.26 17.06
CA SER A 370 -33.41 1.14 18.20
C SER A 370 -33.94 1.86 19.44
N VAL A 371 -33.46 1.49 20.60
CA VAL A 371 -33.69 2.16 21.86
C VAL A 371 -32.36 2.43 22.57
N THR A 372 -32.20 3.63 23.11
CA THR A 372 -30.97 4.00 23.83
C THR A 372 -31.29 4.05 25.34
N ASP A 373 -30.60 3.20 26.10
CA ASP A 373 -30.61 3.22 27.55
C ASP A 373 -29.35 3.92 28.07
N PRO A 374 -29.46 4.87 29.01
CA PRO A 374 -28.30 5.60 29.50
C PRO A 374 -27.21 4.73 30.18
N SER A 375 -27.58 3.53 30.64
CA SER A 375 -26.68 2.62 31.34
C SER A 375 -26.17 1.45 30.48
N LEU A 376 -26.93 1.04 29.47
CA LEU A 376 -26.64 -0.13 28.64
C LEU A 376 -26.21 0.25 27.20
N GLY A 377 -26.38 1.50 26.81
CA GLY A 377 -26.11 1.97 25.44
C GLY A 377 -27.28 1.74 24.51
N THR A 378 -27.01 1.69 23.20
CA THR A 378 -28.04 1.54 22.15
C THR A 378 -28.25 0.07 21.83
N ALA A 379 -29.50 -0.40 22.01
CA ALA A 379 -29.95 -1.71 21.60
C ALA A 379 -30.72 -1.62 20.28
N VAL A 380 -30.44 -2.50 19.34
CA VAL A 380 -31.16 -2.62 18.06
C VAL A 380 -32.35 -3.54 18.26
N CYS A 381 -33.54 -3.00 18.01
CA CYS A 381 -34.81 -3.71 18.18
C CYS A 381 -35.24 -4.41 16.88
N ARG A 382 -35.07 -3.74 15.73
CA ARG A 382 -35.49 -4.24 14.43
C ARG A 382 -34.56 -3.77 13.33
N ILE A 383 -34.26 -4.66 12.39
CA ILE A 383 -33.56 -4.35 11.14
C ILE A 383 -34.36 -4.91 9.97
N ALA A 384 -34.62 -4.10 8.95
CA ALA A 384 -35.35 -4.50 7.73
C ALA A 384 -36.68 -5.22 8.02
N GLY A 385 -37.39 -4.78 9.04
CA GLY A 385 -38.69 -5.37 9.44
C GLY A 385 -38.61 -6.60 10.35
N THR A 386 -37.44 -7.21 10.54
CA THR A 386 -37.23 -8.36 11.45
C THR A 386 -36.85 -7.85 12.84
N GLY A 387 -37.49 -8.39 13.87
CA GLY A 387 -37.24 -8.08 15.29
C GLY A 387 -38.46 -7.56 16.04
N CYS A 388 -38.22 -6.85 17.13
CA CYS A 388 -39.21 -6.38 18.07
C CYS A 388 -39.52 -4.88 17.89
N PRO A 389 -40.69 -4.40 18.36
CA PRO A 389 -40.99 -2.98 18.38
C PRO A 389 -40.17 -2.24 19.46
N VAL A 390 -40.02 -0.94 19.32
CA VAL A 390 -39.19 -0.12 20.23
C VAL A 390 -39.71 -0.05 21.66
N ASP A 391 -41.01 -0.23 21.87
CA ASP A 391 -41.67 -0.27 23.19
C ASP A 391 -41.45 -1.61 23.93
N ASP A 392 -41.03 -2.65 23.21
CA ASP A 392 -40.63 -3.94 23.79
C ASP A 392 -39.48 -4.56 22.95
N CYS A 393 -38.31 -3.95 23.00
CA CYS A 393 -37.14 -4.28 22.16
C CYS A 393 -36.64 -5.73 22.35
N PHE A 394 -37.04 -6.39 23.44
CA PHE A 394 -36.66 -7.77 23.77
C PHE A 394 -37.84 -8.75 23.78
N CYS A 395 -38.91 -8.44 23.07
CA CYS A 395 -40.15 -9.21 23.02
C CYS A 395 -39.97 -10.70 22.63
N ALA A 396 -38.90 -11.03 21.94
CA ALA A 396 -38.65 -12.37 21.38
C ALA A 396 -37.54 -13.15 22.10
N MET A 397 -37.12 -12.70 23.30
CA MET A 397 -36.05 -13.40 24.03
C MET A 397 -36.30 -14.92 24.08
N PRO A 398 -35.26 -15.76 23.80
CA PRO A 398 -33.85 -15.43 23.74
C PRO A 398 -33.34 -14.87 22.40
N ALA A 399 -34.20 -14.72 21.39
CA ALA A 399 -33.78 -14.11 20.12
C ALA A 399 -33.64 -12.58 20.24
N TYR A 400 -32.55 -12.06 19.74
CA TYR A 400 -32.19 -10.63 19.70
C TYR A 400 -31.25 -10.34 18.54
N TRP A 401 -30.99 -9.05 18.20
CA TRP A 401 -29.96 -8.65 17.24
C TRP A 401 -28.60 -8.66 17.91
N SER A 402 -27.76 -9.61 17.52
CA SER A 402 -26.37 -9.71 17.97
C SER A 402 -25.41 -9.05 17.00
N TYR A 403 -24.35 -8.43 17.51
CA TYR A 403 -23.33 -7.72 16.74
C TYR A 403 -22.01 -8.49 16.72
N TRP A 404 -21.37 -8.52 15.54
CA TRP A 404 -20.22 -9.34 15.25
C TRP A 404 -19.15 -8.54 14.52
N GLU A 405 -17.88 -8.76 14.87
CA GLU A 405 -16.71 -8.20 14.23
C GLU A 405 -15.83 -9.32 13.65
N PRO A 406 -14.97 -9.05 12.63
CA PRO A 406 -14.06 -10.06 12.13
C PRO A 406 -13.11 -10.56 13.22
N GLY A 407 -12.97 -11.87 13.32
CA GLY A 407 -12.03 -12.55 14.20
C GLY A 407 -11.06 -13.42 13.40
N PRO A 408 -10.11 -14.08 14.05
CA PRO A 408 -9.05 -14.86 13.39
C PRO A 408 -9.54 -16.01 12.49
N THR A 409 -10.76 -16.52 12.74
CA THR A 409 -11.33 -17.68 12.03
C THR A 409 -12.73 -17.41 11.49
N GLY A 410 -13.10 -16.16 11.28
CA GLY A 410 -14.45 -15.76 10.88
C GLY A 410 -15.01 -14.67 11.79
N TRP A 411 -16.30 -14.75 12.16
CA TRP A 411 -16.91 -13.79 13.05
C TRP A 411 -16.54 -14.04 14.53
N ALA A 412 -16.27 -12.97 15.26
CA ALA A 412 -16.20 -12.94 16.71
C ALA A 412 -17.38 -12.13 17.27
N TYR A 413 -18.03 -12.63 18.32
CA TYR A 413 -19.06 -11.87 19.02
C TYR A 413 -18.41 -10.61 19.63
N ALA A 414 -18.97 -9.44 19.33
CA ALA A 414 -18.42 -8.18 19.81
C ALA A 414 -18.55 -8.08 21.34
N VAL A 415 -17.43 -7.83 22.00
CA VAL A 415 -17.38 -7.68 23.47
C VAL A 415 -17.87 -6.33 23.96
N THR A 416 -17.94 -5.34 23.04
CA THR A 416 -18.50 -4.01 23.27
C THR A 416 -19.74 -3.82 22.41
N GLY A 417 -20.69 -3.01 22.87
CA GLY A 417 -21.86 -2.68 22.05
C GLY A 417 -21.46 -1.92 20.77
N ALA A 418 -22.21 -2.14 19.69
CA ALA A 418 -21.95 -1.56 18.38
C ALA A 418 -21.79 -0.03 18.38
N GLY A 419 -22.39 0.67 19.33
CA GLY A 419 -22.22 2.12 19.50
C GLY A 419 -20.90 2.55 20.11
N GLN A 420 -20.05 1.61 20.53
CA GLN A 420 -18.73 1.86 21.11
C GLN A 420 -17.58 1.29 20.26
N THR A 421 -17.90 0.57 19.19
CA THR A 421 -16.90 0.06 18.25
C THR A 421 -16.50 1.16 17.27
N GLN A 422 -15.26 1.12 16.79
CA GLN A 422 -14.78 2.06 15.79
C GLN A 422 -14.77 1.42 14.42
N VAL A 423 -15.53 1.98 13.50
CA VAL A 423 -15.53 1.61 12.08
C VAL A 423 -14.51 2.46 11.34
N VAL A 424 -13.57 1.78 10.69
CA VAL A 424 -12.55 2.41 9.84
C VAL A 424 -12.71 1.93 8.40
N ASN A 425 -11.97 2.54 7.48
CA ASN A 425 -11.93 2.07 6.09
C ASN A 425 -11.51 0.59 6.04
N GLY A 426 -12.29 -0.24 5.32
CA GLY A 426 -12.08 -1.68 5.25
C GLY A 426 -12.71 -2.50 6.38
N SER A 427 -13.37 -1.89 7.36
CA SER A 427 -14.11 -2.61 8.40
C SER A 427 -15.22 -3.48 7.80
N LEU A 428 -15.46 -4.61 8.43
CA LEU A 428 -16.60 -5.49 8.17
C LEU A 428 -17.40 -5.65 9.46
N ASN A 429 -18.74 -5.51 9.36
CA ASN A 429 -19.63 -5.54 10.52
C ASN A 429 -20.76 -6.52 10.26
N GLY A 430 -21.00 -7.41 11.21
CA GLY A 430 -22.03 -8.45 11.13
C GLY A 430 -23.17 -8.23 12.12
N TRP A 431 -24.41 -8.42 11.67
CA TRP A 431 -25.60 -8.44 12.50
C TRP A 431 -26.40 -9.70 12.26
N SER A 432 -26.86 -10.34 13.31
CA SER A 432 -27.64 -11.58 13.20
C SER A 432 -28.80 -11.60 14.18
N TRP A 433 -29.99 -12.00 13.69
CA TRP A 433 -31.18 -12.20 14.50
C TRP A 433 -31.25 -13.64 15.01
N GLY A 434 -31.34 -13.83 16.31
CA GLY A 434 -31.47 -15.12 16.94
C GLY A 434 -30.84 -15.16 18.34
N ASP A 435 -30.69 -16.35 18.89
CA ASP A 435 -30.03 -16.61 20.19
C ASP A 435 -28.49 -16.72 19.94
N GLY A 436 -27.83 -15.59 19.69
CA GLY A 436 -26.40 -15.57 19.44
C GLY A 436 -25.95 -16.33 18.18
N VAL A 437 -26.80 -16.40 17.17
CA VAL A 437 -26.47 -17.07 15.89
C VAL A 437 -25.36 -16.32 15.16
N VAL A 438 -24.31 -17.04 14.78
CA VAL A 438 -23.21 -16.48 13.98
C VAL A 438 -23.71 -16.21 12.56
N PRO A 439 -23.58 -14.99 12.02
CA PRO A 439 -23.99 -14.71 10.64
C PRO A 439 -23.09 -15.44 9.63
N ALA A 440 -23.58 -15.65 8.41
CA ALA A 440 -22.78 -16.15 7.32
C ALA A 440 -21.57 -15.21 7.11
N PHE A 441 -20.37 -15.80 6.98
CA PHE A 441 -19.15 -15.00 6.81
C PHE A 441 -18.94 -14.64 5.34
N TYR A 442 -18.67 -13.38 5.11
CA TYR A 442 -18.22 -12.79 3.85
C TYR A 442 -16.92 -12.07 4.11
N SER A 443 -16.04 -12.03 3.14
CA SER A 443 -14.89 -11.12 3.22
C SER A 443 -15.35 -9.67 2.94
N PHE A 444 -14.55 -8.69 3.35
CA PHE A 444 -14.81 -7.29 2.98
C PHE A 444 -15.02 -7.13 1.47
N GLN A 445 -14.27 -7.85 0.66
CA GLN A 445 -14.35 -7.80 -0.79
C GLN A 445 -15.58 -8.47 -1.38
N ASP A 446 -16.07 -9.51 -0.74
CA ASP A 446 -17.36 -10.09 -1.14
C ASP A 446 -18.50 -9.10 -0.96
N VAL A 447 -18.39 -8.23 0.06
CA VAL A 447 -19.39 -7.21 0.39
C VAL A 447 -19.16 -5.91 -0.36
N CYS A 448 -17.89 -5.45 -0.46
CA CYS A 448 -17.49 -4.18 -1.08
C CYS A 448 -16.69 -4.41 -2.36
N ARG A 449 -17.25 -5.16 -3.31
CA ARG A 449 -16.62 -5.34 -4.63
C ARG A 449 -16.36 -4.00 -5.29
N TYR A 450 -15.24 -3.93 -6.02
CA TYR A 450 -14.90 -2.74 -6.77
C TYR A 450 -15.97 -2.48 -7.85
N GLY A 451 -16.52 -1.25 -7.84
CA GLY A 451 -17.58 -0.86 -8.79
C GLY A 451 -19.00 -1.08 -8.30
N ASP A 452 -19.21 -1.71 -7.15
CA ASP A 452 -20.54 -1.74 -6.53
C ASP A 452 -20.94 -0.34 -6.10
N ALA A 453 -22.19 0.06 -6.41
CA ALA A 453 -22.73 1.33 -5.96
C ALA A 453 -22.88 1.32 -4.45
N ALA A 454 -21.91 1.93 -3.76
CA ALA A 454 -21.99 2.07 -2.31
C ALA A 454 -23.01 3.16 -1.96
N VAL A 455 -23.72 2.98 -0.87
CA VAL A 455 -24.60 4.01 -0.30
C VAL A 455 -23.75 5.21 0.10
N SER A 456 -24.03 6.38 -0.49
CA SER A 456 -23.39 7.62 -0.09
C SER A 456 -24.13 8.24 1.10
N LEU A 457 -23.39 8.80 2.06
CA LEU A 457 -23.93 9.54 3.20
C LEU A 457 -24.78 10.76 2.83
N ASP A 458 -24.73 11.21 1.57
CA ASP A 458 -25.48 12.38 1.07
C ASP A 458 -26.94 12.06 0.73
N GLY A 459 -27.49 10.96 1.24
CA GLY A 459 -28.92 10.65 1.14
C GLY A 459 -29.35 9.94 -0.14
N ALA A 460 -28.42 9.36 -0.90
CA ALA A 460 -28.77 8.49 -2.02
C ALA A 460 -29.26 7.12 -1.51
N THR A 461 -30.43 6.73 -1.95
CA THR A 461 -31.03 5.41 -1.66
C THR A 461 -30.10 4.29 -2.14
N ALA A 462 -29.84 3.31 -1.28
CA ALA A 462 -29.13 2.10 -1.66
C ALA A 462 -29.79 1.44 -2.87
N THR A 463 -29.05 1.22 -3.93
CA THR A 463 -29.49 0.29 -4.98
C THR A 463 -29.24 -1.11 -4.42
N PRO A 464 -30.28 -1.95 -4.25
CA PRO A 464 -30.08 -3.32 -3.77
C PRO A 464 -29.16 -4.04 -4.75
N THR A 465 -28.09 -4.64 -4.24
CA THR A 465 -27.25 -5.56 -5.02
C THR A 465 -28.15 -6.66 -5.58
N PRO A 466 -28.05 -7.06 -6.86
CA PRO A 466 -28.84 -8.14 -7.40
C PRO A 466 -28.66 -9.37 -6.52
N ASP A 467 -29.74 -10.04 -6.16
CA ASP A 467 -29.75 -11.27 -5.36
C ASP A 467 -28.65 -12.22 -5.85
N LEU A 468 -27.65 -12.47 -5.04
CA LEU A 468 -26.74 -13.58 -5.25
C LEU A 468 -27.61 -14.86 -5.27
N PRO A 469 -27.43 -15.77 -6.24
CA PRO A 469 -28.14 -17.03 -6.20
C PRO A 469 -27.86 -17.69 -4.84
N PRO A 470 -28.89 -18.25 -4.19
CA PRO A 470 -28.72 -18.87 -2.89
C PRO A 470 -27.58 -19.90 -2.99
N ALA A 471 -26.64 -19.83 -2.05
CA ALA A 471 -25.58 -20.81 -1.93
C ALA A 471 -26.23 -22.19 -2.00
N THR A 472 -25.87 -22.98 -3.01
CA THR A 472 -26.42 -24.32 -3.22
C THR A 472 -26.07 -25.12 -1.96
N ALA A 473 -27.05 -25.33 -1.09
CA ALA A 473 -26.87 -26.19 0.06
C ALA A 473 -26.48 -27.57 -0.49
N THR A 474 -25.22 -27.92 -0.30
CA THR A 474 -24.77 -29.29 -0.53
C THR A 474 -25.54 -30.12 0.45
N THR A 475 -26.47 -30.91 -0.05
CA THR A 475 -27.24 -31.89 0.73
C THR A 475 -26.22 -32.86 1.31
N GLU A 476 -25.88 -32.64 2.58
CA GLU A 476 -25.16 -33.62 3.38
C GLU A 476 -26.05 -34.87 3.47
N ALA A 477 -25.57 -35.96 2.91
CA ALA A 477 -26.24 -37.24 3.00
C ALA A 477 -26.33 -37.62 4.49
N THR A 478 -27.55 -37.78 4.95
CA THR A 478 -27.89 -38.28 6.31
C THR A 478 -27.25 -39.64 6.47
N VAL A 479 -26.12 -39.72 7.15
CA VAL A 479 -25.55 -40.98 7.64
C VAL A 479 -26.21 -41.26 8.99
N GLU A 480 -26.98 -42.31 9.04
CA GLU A 480 -27.61 -42.86 10.24
C GLU A 480 -26.52 -43.22 11.28
N PRO A 481 -26.63 -42.85 12.56
CA PRO A 481 -25.56 -43.10 13.53
C PRO A 481 -25.53 -44.59 13.88
N GLU A 482 -24.50 -45.26 13.43
CA GLU A 482 -24.15 -46.61 13.89
C GLU A 482 -23.64 -46.54 15.35
N VAL A 483 -24.33 -47.22 16.26
CA VAL A 483 -24.00 -47.27 17.68
C VAL A 483 -22.72 -48.10 17.87
N ILE A 484 -21.56 -47.41 18.03
CA ILE A 484 -20.33 -48.04 18.43
C ILE A 484 -20.27 -48.10 19.96
N ALA A 485 -20.30 -49.31 20.50
CA ALA A 485 -20.14 -49.58 21.91
C ALA A 485 -18.80 -49.10 22.46
N THR A 486 -18.85 -48.30 23.51
CA THR A 486 -17.73 -47.79 24.27
C THR A 486 -16.97 -48.94 24.94
N GLN A 487 -15.77 -49.25 24.50
CA GLN A 487 -14.76 -50.00 25.27
C GLN A 487 -13.86 -49.02 26.01
N ALA A 488 -13.67 -49.26 27.30
CA ALA A 488 -12.82 -48.49 28.19
C ALA A 488 -11.32 -48.60 27.75
N PRO A 489 -10.52 -47.57 27.95
CA PRO A 489 -9.10 -47.62 27.59
C PRO A 489 -8.33 -48.50 28.59
N GLU A 490 -7.59 -49.46 28.02
CA GLU A 490 -6.63 -50.31 28.72
C GLU A 490 -5.38 -49.46 29.06
N VAL A 491 -4.97 -49.51 30.31
CA VAL A 491 -3.79 -48.81 30.84
C VAL A 491 -2.56 -49.52 30.29
N VAL A 492 -1.82 -48.90 29.39
CA VAL A 492 -0.52 -49.36 28.95
C VAL A 492 0.57 -48.76 29.85
N GLU A 493 1.25 -49.65 30.56
CA GLU A 493 2.38 -49.41 31.45
C GLU A 493 3.59 -48.92 30.66
N ALA A 494 4.19 -47.83 31.08
CA ALA A 494 5.33 -47.22 30.41
C ALA A 494 6.61 -48.01 30.65
N THR A 495 7.22 -48.51 29.58
CA THR A 495 8.56 -49.10 29.60
C THR A 495 9.61 -48.00 29.56
N PRO A 496 10.71 -48.07 30.37
CA PRO A 496 11.72 -47.01 30.42
C PRO A 496 12.59 -46.99 29.16
N ALA A 497 12.87 -45.77 28.68
CA ALA A 497 13.68 -45.50 27.51
C ALA A 497 15.17 -45.89 27.73
N GLN A 498 15.73 -46.61 26.79
CA GLN A 498 17.16 -46.82 26.66
C GLN A 498 17.87 -45.57 26.09
N PRO A 499 19.11 -45.28 26.48
CA PRO A 499 19.82 -44.10 25.97
C PRO A 499 20.24 -44.30 24.52
N ALA A 500 20.03 -43.26 23.70
CA ALA A 500 20.46 -43.21 22.31
C ALA A 500 21.99 -43.14 22.22
N SER A 501 22.55 -44.00 21.38
CA SER A 501 23.95 -43.99 20.99
C SER A 501 24.26 -42.83 20.05
N ASP A 502 25.36 -42.13 20.30
CA ASP A 502 25.98 -41.14 19.44
C ASP A 502 26.22 -41.69 18.03
N GLU A 503 25.53 -41.19 17.04
CA GLU A 503 25.89 -41.35 15.63
C GLU A 503 26.27 -39.99 15.05
N ALA A 504 27.55 -39.90 14.69
CA ALA A 504 28.23 -38.71 14.22
C ALA A 504 27.57 -38.16 12.94
N ALA A 505 27.19 -36.90 12.96
CA ALA A 505 26.75 -36.16 11.79
C ALA A 505 27.87 -36.06 10.74
N LYS A 506 27.59 -36.54 9.53
CA LYS A 506 28.42 -36.29 8.34
C LYS A 506 28.32 -34.83 7.93
N PRO A 507 29.44 -34.17 7.57
CA PRO A 507 29.39 -32.79 7.10
C PRO A 507 28.74 -32.69 5.73
N ALA A 508 27.85 -31.73 5.55
CA ALA A 508 27.23 -31.36 4.28
C ALA A 508 28.32 -30.89 3.30
N SER A 509 28.23 -31.35 2.07
CA SER A 509 29.18 -31.12 0.98
C SER A 509 29.31 -29.62 0.67
N GLY A 510 30.56 -29.12 0.71
CA GLY A 510 30.94 -27.73 0.45
C GLY A 510 30.92 -27.31 -1.02
N ALA A 511 29.76 -27.29 -1.67
CA ALA A 511 29.62 -26.75 -3.02
C ALA A 511 29.37 -25.23 -3.05
N GLY A 512 28.89 -24.63 -1.95
CA GLY A 512 28.60 -23.18 -1.88
C GLY A 512 29.83 -22.29 -1.67
N LEU A 513 30.92 -22.81 -1.10
CA LEU A 513 32.13 -22.02 -0.82
C LEU A 513 33.07 -21.83 -2.01
N LEU A 514 32.96 -22.67 -3.05
CA LEU A 514 33.80 -22.55 -4.24
C LEU A 514 33.35 -21.43 -5.19
N PHE A 515 32.10 -21.06 -5.20
CA PHE A 515 31.59 -19.97 -6.07
C PHE A 515 32.02 -18.58 -5.59
N PHE A 516 32.08 -18.36 -4.28
CA PHE A 516 32.54 -17.09 -3.71
C PHE A 516 34.07 -16.90 -3.84
N GLY A 517 34.85 -17.97 -3.77
CA GLY A 517 36.28 -17.91 -3.93
C GLY A 517 36.75 -17.57 -5.35
N VAL A 518 36.00 -18.02 -6.37
CA VAL A 518 36.35 -17.76 -7.78
C VAL A 518 36.02 -16.30 -8.15
N LEU A 519 34.97 -15.69 -7.57
CA LEU A 519 34.62 -14.29 -7.81
C LEU A 519 35.66 -13.32 -7.22
N LEU A 520 36.19 -13.61 -6.02
CA LEU A 520 37.20 -12.79 -5.37
C LEU A 520 38.58 -12.93 -6.06
N LEU A 521 38.92 -14.10 -6.61
CA LEU A 521 40.13 -14.29 -7.39
C LEU A 521 40.06 -13.59 -8.75
N GLY A 522 38.88 -13.56 -9.40
CA GLY A 522 38.66 -12.83 -10.65
C GLY A 522 38.85 -11.32 -10.48
N LEU A 523 38.32 -10.73 -9.40
CA LEU A 523 38.49 -9.33 -9.06
C LEU A 523 39.92 -8.96 -8.68
N GLY A 524 40.63 -9.83 -7.95
CA GLY A 524 42.04 -9.65 -7.59
C GLY A 524 42.98 -9.63 -8.80
N VAL A 525 42.76 -10.51 -9.77
CA VAL A 525 43.54 -10.58 -11.01
C VAL A 525 43.26 -9.40 -11.92
N GLY A 526 41.98 -8.96 -12.01
CA GLY A 526 41.60 -7.77 -12.79
C GLY A 526 42.28 -6.50 -12.26
N LEU A 527 42.29 -6.28 -10.95
CA LEU A 527 42.95 -5.14 -10.31
C LEU A 527 44.48 -5.17 -10.46
N PHE A 528 45.10 -6.37 -10.47
CA PHE A 528 46.54 -6.49 -10.68
C PHE A 528 46.96 -6.11 -12.10
N PHE A 529 46.19 -6.49 -13.12
CA PHE A 529 46.49 -6.14 -14.52
C PHE A 529 46.23 -4.64 -14.82
N VAL A 530 45.21 -4.02 -14.22
CA VAL A 530 44.96 -2.57 -14.36
C VAL A 530 46.08 -1.76 -13.70
N ARG A 531 46.58 -2.17 -12.54
CA ARG A 531 47.68 -1.48 -11.83
C ARG A 531 49.03 -1.56 -12.56
N LYS A 532 49.28 -2.67 -13.30
CA LYS A 532 50.55 -2.88 -14.04
C LYS A 532 50.60 -2.05 -15.33
N ARG A 533 49.45 -1.62 -15.90
CA ARG A 533 49.40 -0.75 -17.09
C ARG A 533 49.57 0.74 -16.81
N ARG A 534 49.55 1.19 -15.55
CA ARG A 534 49.65 2.59 -15.15
C ARG A 534 51.00 3.02 -14.54
N ARG A 535 52.10 2.33 -14.81
CA ARG A 535 53.42 2.84 -14.48
C ARG A 535 53.97 3.59 -15.73
N PRO A 536 54.16 4.91 -15.70
CA PRO A 536 54.81 5.65 -16.77
C PRO A 536 56.33 5.36 -16.76
N ARG A 537 56.91 5.30 -17.92
CA ARG A 537 58.36 5.37 -18.13
C ARG A 537 58.85 6.78 -17.92
#